data_d577418de872485327413fdca9c37eaf
#
_entry.id   d577418de872485327413fdca9c37eaf
#
_cell.length_a   1.000
_cell.length_b   1.000
_cell.length_c   1.000
_cell.angle_alpha   90.00
_cell.angle_beta   90.00
_cell.angle_gamma   90.00
#
_symmetry.space_group_name_H-M   'P 1'
#
loop_
_entity.id
_entity.type
_entity.pdbx_description
1 polymer ?
#
loop_
_entity_poly.entity_id
_entity_poly.type
_entity_poly.pdbx_seq_one_letter_code
_entity_poly.pdbx_strand_id
1 'polypeptide(L)'
;LLPTKELEGQYRVWTCLPYEDTRLIEVYRIEVEPGGIYVSGSHGEKTREYLVVTEGVLTVECHGQSCQIRKDQVFKFETDQDHIYRNEGGEKACCTCFFLDYHGKQ
;
A
#
# COMPACT_ATOMS: atom_id res chain seq x y z
N LEU A 1 13.71 1.59 13.33
CA LEU A 1 13.77 0.63 12.21
C LEU A 1 14.09 1.33 10.91
N LEU A 2 14.91 0.69 10.10
CA LEU A 2 15.21 1.20 8.76
C LEU A 2 14.14 0.70 7.79
N PRO A 3 13.74 1.53 6.82
CA PRO A 3 12.80 1.07 5.80
C PRO A 3 13.42 -0.03 4.94
N THR A 4 12.59 -0.94 4.44
CA THR A 4 13.04 -2.00 3.53
C THR A 4 13.15 -1.48 2.09
N LYS A 5 12.47 -0.37 1.80
CA LYS A 5 12.49 0.29 0.51
C LYS A 5 12.38 1.79 0.74
N GLU A 6 13.18 2.55 0.02
CA GLU A 6 13.14 4.01 0.18
C GLU A 6 13.59 4.70 -1.10
N LEU A 7 12.89 5.75 -1.49
CA LEU A 7 13.34 6.69 -2.50
C LEU A 7 13.22 8.07 -1.86
N GLU A 8 14.36 8.72 -1.66
CA GLU A 8 14.43 9.98 -0.93
C GLU A 8 13.53 11.05 -1.55
N GLY A 9 12.75 11.72 -0.69
CA GLY A 9 11.82 12.75 -1.14
C GLY A 9 10.53 12.21 -1.72
N GLN A 10 10.39 10.91 -1.86
CA GLN A 10 9.24 10.27 -2.48
C GLN A 10 8.49 9.36 -1.51
N TYR A 11 9.14 8.30 -1.03
CA TYR A 11 8.44 7.32 -0.21
C TYR A 11 9.40 6.51 0.64
N ARG A 12 8.82 5.86 1.68
CA ARG A 12 9.48 4.85 2.50
C ARG A 12 8.51 3.72 2.77
N VAL A 13 9.03 2.50 2.76
CA VAL A 13 8.23 1.30 3.01
C VAL A 13 8.92 0.47 4.08
N TRP A 14 8.17 0.06 5.09
CA TRP A 14 8.62 -0.86 6.13
C TRP A 14 7.87 -2.16 6.00
N THR A 15 8.60 -3.28 6.10
CA THR A 15 7.98 -4.59 6.14
C THR A 15 7.71 -4.92 7.61
N CYS A 16 6.44 -4.93 7.99
CA CYS A 16 6.03 -5.23 9.36
C CYS A 16 5.84 -6.73 9.57
N LEU A 17 5.32 -7.40 8.55
CA LEU A 17 5.09 -8.83 8.55
C LEU A 17 5.38 -9.35 7.15
N PRO A 18 6.51 -10.04 6.94
CA PRO A 18 6.91 -10.46 5.59
C PRO A 18 6.13 -11.69 5.13
N TYR A 19 6.19 -11.94 3.84
CA TYR A 19 5.63 -13.15 3.24
C TYR A 19 6.29 -14.40 3.82
N GLU A 20 5.46 -15.41 4.08
CA GLU A 20 5.90 -16.76 4.42
C GLU A 20 4.94 -17.76 3.77
N ASP A 21 5.46 -18.94 3.42
CA ASP A 21 4.66 -19.96 2.72
C ASP A 21 3.43 -20.40 3.51
N THR A 22 3.51 -20.36 4.84
CA THR A 22 2.41 -20.81 5.70
C THR A 22 1.51 -19.67 6.15
N ARG A 23 1.85 -18.45 5.77
CA ARG A 23 1.10 -17.27 6.16
C ARG A 23 0.51 -16.61 4.92
N LEU A 24 -0.78 -16.37 4.97
CA LEU A 24 -1.52 -15.80 3.84
C LEU A 24 -1.65 -14.28 3.94
N ILE A 25 -0.91 -13.65 4.83
CA ILE A 25 -1.00 -12.21 5.05
C ILE A 25 0.40 -11.60 5.18
N GLU A 26 0.56 -10.42 4.60
CA GLU A 26 1.75 -9.58 4.74
C GLU A 26 1.30 -8.21 5.21
N VAL A 27 2.11 -7.54 6.00
CA VAL A 27 1.78 -6.22 6.52
C VAL A 27 2.94 -5.27 6.25
N TYR A 28 2.61 -4.12 5.67
CA TYR A 28 3.58 -3.07 5.34
C TYR A 28 3.09 -1.73 5.84
N ARG A 29 4.03 -0.88 6.21
CA ARG A 29 3.76 0.52 6.46
C ARG A 29 4.39 1.32 5.32
N ILE A 30 3.64 2.28 4.78
CA ILE A 30 4.09 3.12 3.68
C ILE A 30 3.94 4.58 4.07
N GLU A 31 5.00 5.37 3.83
CA GLU A 31 4.96 6.82 3.93
C GLU A 31 5.24 7.40 2.55
N VAL A 32 4.44 8.37 2.14
CA VAL A 32 4.62 9.06 0.85
C VAL A 32 4.72 10.55 1.12
N GLU A 33 5.83 11.15 0.70
CA GLU A 33 6.06 12.58 0.88
C GLU A 33 5.13 13.40 -0.04
N PRO A 34 4.87 14.68 0.28
CA PRO A 34 4.12 15.53 -0.64
C PRO A 34 4.73 15.51 -2.04
N GLY A 35 3.93 15.25 -3.05
CA GLY A 35 4.38 15.10 -4.43
C GLY A 35 5.00 13.76 -4.75
N GLY A 36 5.12 12.87 -3.76
CA GLY A 36 5.74 11.57 -3.96
C GLY A 36 4.83 10.57 -4.66
N ILE A 37 5.46 9.61 -5.32
CA ILE A 37 4.77 8.54 -6.04
C ILE A 37 5.50 7.23 -5.76
N TYR A 38 4.76 6.23 -5.34
CA TYR A 38 5.28 4.89 -5.14
C TYR A 38 4.48 3.91 -6.01
N VAL A 39 5.17 3.29 -6.96
CA VAL A 39 4.58 2.28 -7.84
C VAL A 39 4.89 0.91 -7.25
N SER A 40 3.86 0.17 -6.88
CA SER A 40 3.99 -1.19 -6.37
C SER A 40 3.57 -2.16 -7.46
N GLY A 41 4.36 -3.21 -7.65
CA GLY A 41 4.03 -4.25 -8.62
C GLY A 41 2.85 -5.10 -8.14
N SER A 42 2.33 -5.89 -9.07
CA SER A 42 1.29 -6.87 -8.78
C SER A 42 1.77 -7.85 -7.72
N HIS A 43 0.86 -8.23 -6.82
CA HIS A 43 1.09 -9.28 -5.82
C HIS A 43 0.57 -10.63 -6.30
N GLY A 44 0.12 -10.70 -7.55
CA GLY A 44 -0.37 -11.93 -8.16
C GLY A 44 -1.89 -12.03 -8.13
N GLU A 45 -2.39 -13.01 -8.85
CA GLU A 45 -3.83 -13.29 -8.84
C GLU A 45 -4.28 -13.71 -7.45
N LYS A 46 -5.54 -13.43 -7.13
CA LYS A 46 -6.16 -13.77 -5.85
C LYS A 46 -5.42 -13.17 -4.67
N THR A 47 -4.91 -11.96 -4.87
CA THR A 47 -4.38 -11.17 -3.75
C THR A 47 -5.25 -9.92 -3.60
N ARG A 48 -5.39 -9.47 -2.38
CA ARG A 48 -6.20 -8.32 -2.03
C ARG A 48 -5.49 -7.49 -0.99
N GLU A 49 -5.59 -6.20 -1.14
CA GLU A 49 -5.03 -5.28 -0.16
C GLU A 49 -6.16 -4.59 0.61
N TYR A 50 -5.95 -4.48 1.92
CA TYR A 50 -6.73 -3.59 2.78
C TYR A 50 -5.75 -2.56 3.29
N LEU A 51 -6.05 -1.29 3.15
CA LEU A 51 -5.17 -0.26 3.70
C LEU A 51 -5.95 0.71 4.57
N VAL A 52 -5.27 1.18 5.60
CA VAL A 52 -5.80 2.18 6.53
C VAL A 52 -4.87 3.36 6.49
N VAL A 53 -5.39 4.53 6.14
CA VAL A 53 -4.61 5.76 6.17
C VAL A 53 -4.57 6.26 7.60
N THR A 54 -3.36 6.44 8.13
CA THR A 54 -3.15 6.89 9.51
C THR A 54 -2.76 8.35 9.59
N GLU A 55 -2.29 8.93 8.48
CA GLU A 55 -1.88 10.33 8.42
C GLU A 55 -2.07 10.86 7.00
N GLY A 56 -2.52 12.10 6.87
CA GLY A 56 -2.65 12.77 5.59
C GLY A 56 -3.76 12.19 4.72
N VAL A 57 -3.61 12.42 3.42
CA VAL A 57 -4.54 11.92 2.38
C VAL A 57 -3.72 11.20 1.33
N LEU A 58 -4.09 9.97 1.05
CA LEU A 58 -3.39 9.14 0.08
C LEU A 58 -4.27 8.92 -1.14
N THR A 59 -3.69 9.07 -2.33
CA THR A 59 -4.38 8.75 -3.58
C THR A 59 -3.88 7.38 -4.05
N VAL A 60 -4.80 6.45 -4.23
CA VAL A 60 -4.47 5.11 -4.73
C VAL A 60 -5.06 4.96 -6.12
N GLU A 61 -4.23 4.53 -7.05
CA GLU A 61 -4.65 4.28 -8.42
C GLU A 61 -4.44 2.82 -8.77
N CYS A 62 -5.50 2.18 -9.21
CA CYS A 62 -5.44 0.78 -9.69
C CYS A 62 -6.62 0.54 -10.62
N HIS A 63 -6.44 -0.40 -11.56
CA HIS A 63 -7.49 -0.77 -12.53
C HIS A 63 -8.07 0.45 -13.27
N GLY A 64 -7.20 1.43 -13.58
CA GLY A 64 -7.60 2.63 -14.30
C GLY A 64 -8.43 3.61 -13.50
N GLN A 65 -8.55 3.40 -12.20
CA GLN A 65 -9.33 4.27 -11.32
C GLN A 65 -8.44 4.84 -10.21
N SER A 66 -8.81 6.01 -9.75
CA SER A 66 -8.07 6.77 -8.74
C SER A 66 -9.03 7.12 -7.60
N CYS A 67 -8.61 6.85 -6.36
CA CYS A 67 -9.40 7.15 -5.17
C CYS A 67 -8.55 7.89 -4.16
N GLN A 68 -9.12 8.88 -3.50
CA GLN A 68 -8.49 9.54 -2.35
C GLN A 68 -8.98 8.89 -1.07
N ILE A 69 -8.06 8.47 -0.24
CA ILE A 69 -8.39 7.85 1.04
C ILE A 69 -7.86 8.76 2.14
N ARG A 70 -8.72 9.13 3.08
CA ARG A 70 -8.41 10.02 4.17
C ARG A 70 -8.14 9.24 5.43
N LYS A 71 -7.58 9.93 6.42
CA LYS A 71 -7.28 9.36 7.72
C LYS A 71 -8.48 8.59 8.28
N ASP A 72 -8.18 7.42 8.81
CA ASP A 72 -9.14 6.51 9.46
C ASP A 72 -10.14 5.84 8.52
N GLN A 73 -9.95 6.02 7.21
CA GLN A 73 -10.73 5.26 6.24
C GLN A 73 -10.00 3.98 5.87
N VAL A 74 -10.76 2.93 5.60
CA VAL A 74 -10.23 1.65 5.12
C VAL A 74 -10.59 1.52 3.65
N PHE A 75 -9.60 1.19 2.85
CA PHE A 75 -9.77 0.99 1.41
C PHE A 75 -9.38 -0.45 1.05
N LYS A 76 -10.18 -1.07 0.22
CA LYS A 76 -9.96 -2.46 -0.21
C LYS A 76 -9.92 -2.52 -1.73
N PHE A 77 -8.92 -3.23 -2.26
CA PHE A 77 -8.82 -3.42 -3.71
C PHE A 77 -8.03 -4.68 -4.04
N GLU A 78 -8.24 -5.18 -5.28
CA GLU A 78 -7.48 -6.34 -5.77
C GLU A 78 -6.10 -5.90 -6.21
N THR A 79 -5.08 -6.68 -5.87
CA THR A 79 -3.68 -6.35 -6.16
C THR A 79 -3.08 -7.28 -7.19
N ASP A 80 -3.89 -7.71 -8.14
CA ASP A 80 -3.49 -8.54 -9.26
C ASP A 80 -2.80 -7.75 -10.39
N GLN A 81 -2.74 -6.43 -10.27
CA GLN A 81 -2.09 -5.52 -11.21
C GLN A 81 -1.20 -4.55 -10.47
N ASP A 82 -0.33 -3.85 -11.19
CA ASP A 82 0.44 -2.76 -10.64
C ASP A 82 -0.51 -1.70 -10.11
N HIS A 83 -0.12 -1.06 -9.02
CA HIS A 83 -0.91 -0.01 -8.41
C HIS A 83 0.01 1.09 -7.91
N ILE A 84 -0.54 2.28 -7.77
CA ILE A 84 0.23 3.49 -7.47
C ILE A 84 -0.32 4.14 -6.23
N TYR A 85 0.59 4.54 -5.34
CA TYR A 85 0.27 5.37 -4.18
C TYR A 85 0.86 6.74 -4.44
N ARG A 86 0.01 7.77 -4.42
CA ARG A 86 0.44 9.16 -4.65
C ARG A 86 0.02 10.03 -3.50
N ASN A 87 0.83 11.04 -3.22
CA ASN A 87 0.45 12.08 -2.28
C ASN A 87 0.34 13.40 -3.02
N GLU A 88 -0.88 13.83 -3.26
CA GLU A 88 -1.17 15.09 -3.95
C GLU A 88 -1.47 16.22 -2.96
N GLY A 89 -1.36 15.95 -1.67
CA GLY A 89 -1.56 16.94 -0.62
C GLY A 89 -0.28 17.64 -0.22
N GLY A 90 -0.38 18.51 0.76
CA GLY A 90 0.75 19.29 1.26
C GLY A 90 1.45 18.69 2.47
N GLU A 91 0.97 17.57 2.99
CA GLU A 91 1.52 16.91 4.16
C GLU A 91 1.85 15.46 3.85
N LYS A 92 2.77 14.88 4.61
CA LYS A 92 3.12 13.47 4.48
C LYS A 92 1.87 12.60 4.66
N ALA A 93 1.73 11.57 3.85
CA ALA A 93 0.66 10.59 3.96
C ALA A 93 1.24 9.27 4.43
N CYS A 94 0.58 8.64 5.39
CA CYS A 94 1.00 7.35 5.93
C CYS A 94 -0.16 6.37 5.91
N CYS A 95 0.15 5.13 5.60
CA CYS A 95 -0.86 4.07 5.67
C CYS A 95 -0.22 2.77 6.14
N THR A 96 -1.07 1.87 6.64
CA THR A 96 -0.70 0.49 6.92
C THR A 96 -1.48 -0.39 5.95
N CYS A 97 -0.77 -1.27 5.27
CA CYS A 97 -1.32 -2.14 4.24
C CYS A 97 -1.28 -3.59 4.69
N PHE A 98 -2.38 -4.29 4.47
CA PHE A 98 -2.53 -5.71 4.76
C PHE A 98 -2.81 -6.41 3.43
N PHE A 99 -1.86 -7.22 2.97
CA PHE A 99 -2.05 -8.00 1.74
C PHE A 99 -2.48 -9.40 2.12
N LEU A 100 -3.61 -9.80 1.58
CA LEU A 100 -4.18 -11.12 1.81
C LEU A 100 -4.07 -11.93 0.54
N ASP A 101 -3.39 -13.07 0.63
CA ASP A 101 -3.30 -14.04 -0.45
C ASP A 101 -4.33 -15.13 -0.18
N TYR A 102 -5.31 -15.26 -1.05
CA TYR A 102 -6.37 -16.25 -0.87
C TYR A 102 -6.33 -17.38 -1.90
N HIS A 103 -5.16 -17.58 -2.54
CA HIS A 103 -4.94 -18.69 -3.47
C HIS A 103 -5.20 -20.04 -2.84
N GLY A 104 -4.77 -20.20 -1.59
CA GLY A 104 -4.89 -21.45 -0.91
C GLY A 104 -6.28 -21.77 -0.37
N LYS A 105 -7.27 -20.92 -0.59
CA LYS A 105 -8.63 -21.07 -0.10
C LYS A 105 -9.47 -21.83 -1.11
N GLN A 106 -9.19 -23.07 -1.25
CA GLN A 106 -9.88 -23.92 -2.23
C GLN A 106 -10.95 -24.75 -1.54
#